data_96c938e20ab6bb2caa461fecbf87a3cf
#
_entry.id   96c938e20ab6bb2caa461fecbf87a3cf
#
_cell.length_a   1.000
_cell.length_b   1.000
_cell.length_c   1.000
_cell.angle_alpha   90.00
_cell.angle_beta   90.00
_cell.angle_gamma   90.00
#
_symmetry.space_group_name_H-M   'P 1'
#
loop_
_entity.id
_entity.type
_entity.pdbx_description
1 polymer ?
#
loop_
_entity_poly.entity_id
_entity_poly.type
_entity_poly.pdbx_seq_one_letter_code
_entity_poly.pdbx_strand_id
1 'polypeptide(L)'
;MAAIRKKLVTVGDGSCGKTCLLHVFSKGQFPEFYIPTVFETYVADIEVDGKMVEMALWDTAGQEDYDRLRPLSYPDTVNVILMCFSIDSPDSLENIPEKWAPEVKHFCPNVPIILVGNKIDLRNDETVRCELANMNQKPVALEDGRAMAERIGAHCYLECSAKKMDGIIEVFEAATRAALQVKKKKTIKCRIF
;
A
#
# COMPACT_ATOMS: atom_id res chain seq x y z
N MET A 1 -3.66 27.29 -10.61
CA MET A 1 -4.58 26.62 -9.67
C MET A 1 -3.74 26.06 -8.53
N ALA A 2 -4.22 26.10 -7.26
CA ALA A 2 -3.48 25.48 -6.17
C ALA A 2 -3.46 23.96 -6.38
N ALA A 3 -2.27 23.34 -6.25
CA ALA A 3 -2.13 21.89 -6.38
C ALA A 3 -2.94 21.19 -5.27
N ILE A 4 -3.65 20.13 -5.64
CA ILE A 4 -4.37 19.30 -4.68
C ILE A 4 -3.35 18.41 -4.01
N ARG A 5 -3.09 18.62 -2.69
CA ARG A 5 -2.15 17.81 -1.93
C ARG A 5 -2.86 16.68 -1.23
N LYS A 6 -2.32 15.47 -1.34
CA LYS A 6 -2.82 14.26 -0.70
C LYS A 6 -1.67 13.48 -0.07
N LYS A 7 -1.98 12.68 0.94
CA LYS A 7 -1.03 11.81 1.64
C LYS A 7 -1.48 10.36 1.51
N LEU A 8 -0.54 9.53 1.06
CA LEU A 8 -0.66 8.09 0.96
C LEU A 8 0.35 7.47 1.94
N VAL A 9 -0.10 6.51 2.72
CA VAL A 9 0.78 5.72 3.60
C VAL A 9 0.73 4.27 3.16
N THR A 10 1.90 3.63 3.07
CA THR A 10 2.05 2.24 2.67
C THR A 10 2.36 1.37 3.88
N VAL A 11 1.61 0.28 4.07
CA VAL A 11 1.79 -0.68 5.17
C VAL A 11 1.79 -2.11 4.64
N GLY A 12 2.29 -3.05 5.42
CA GLY A 12 2.42 -4.46 5.05
C GLY A 12 3.73 -5.04 5.58
N ASP A 13 3.89 -6.36 5.51
CA ASP A 13 5.04 -7.09 6.03
C ASP A 13 6.40 -6.60 5.50
N GLY A 14 7.46 -6.92 6.22
CA GLY A 14 8.82 -6.74 5.73
C GLY A 14 9.00 -7.49 4.40
N SER A 15 9.81 -6.94 3.50
CA SER A 15 10.15 -7.56 2.21
C SER A 15 8.97 -7.83 1.25
N CYS A 16 7.74 -7.41 1.55
CA CYS A 16 6.59 -7.59 0.64
C CYS A 16 6.60 -6.63 -0.57
N GLY A 17 7.62 -5.79 -0.72
CA GLY A 17 7.84 -4.97 -1.93
C GLY A 17 7.28 -3.55 -1.87
N LYS A 18 6.91 -3.01 -0.70
CA LYS A 18 6.41 -1.63 -0.53
C LYS A 18 7.36 -0.58 -1.09
N THR A 19 8.60 -0.60 -0.61
CA THR A 19 9.67 0.33 -1.04
C THR A 19 9.93 0.24 -2.54
N CYS A 20 9.99 -0.99 -3.10
CA CYS A 20 10.19 -1.17 -4.53
C CYS A 20 9.03 -0.58 -5.36
N LEU A 21 7.79 -0.76 -4.90
CA LEU A 21 6.60 -0.20 -5.54
C LEU A 21 6.68 1.34 -5.57
N LEU A 22 6.95 1.97 -4.43
CA LEU A 22 7.05 3.42 -4.31
C LEU A 22 8.24 3.99 -5.10
N HIS A 23 9.38 3.30 -5.07
CA HIS A 23 10.59 3.71 -5.76
C HIS A 23 10.40 3.65 -7.29
N VAL A 24 9.83 2.55 -7.81
CA VAL A 24 9.55 2.42 -9.24
C VAL A 24 8.57 3.50 -9.70
N PHE A 25 7.52 3.74 -8.93
CA PHE A 25 6.55 4.78 -9.28
C PHE A 25 7.17 6.18 -9.28
N SER A 26 7.96 6.52 -8.27
CA SER A 26 8.52 7.88 -8.11
C SER A 26 9.75 8.16 -8.97
N LYS A 27 10.55 7.14 -9.28
CA LYS A 27 11.84 7.30 -9.98
C LYS A 27 11.94 6.56 -11.32
N GLY A 28 10.94 5.73 -11.67
CA GLY A 28 10.91 4.99 -12.94
C GLY A 28 11.96 3.89 -13.05
N GLN A 29 12.57 3.46 -11.92
CA GLN A 29 13.63 2.46 -11.91
C GLN A 29 13.44 1.48 -10.76
N PHE A 30 13.70 0.19 -11.00
CA PHE A 30 13.73 -0.79 -9.94
C PHE A 30 15.04 -0.64 -9.13
N PRO A 31 14.99 -0.65 -7.78
CA PRO A 31 16.19 -0.50 -6.97
C PRO A 31 17.14 -1.69 -7.16
N GLU A 32 18.43 -1.41 -7.40
CA GLU A 32 19.46 -2.44 -7.59
C GLU A 32 19.82 -3.17 -6.30
N PHE A 33 19.70 -2.49 -5.17
CA PHE A 33 20.04 -3.04 -3.86
C PHE A 33 18.86 -2.95 -2.91
N TYR A 34 18.66 -4.02 -2.15
CA TYR A 34 17.70 -4.02 -1.05
C TYR A 34 18.33 -3.33 0.18
N ILE A 35 17.70 -2.24 0.60
CA ILE A 35 18.02 -1.58 1.87
C ILE A 35 16.74 -1.64 2.72
N PRO A 36 16.80 -2.22 3.93
CA PRO A 36 15.65 -2.22 4.82
C PRO A 36 15.19 -0.79 5.12
N THR A 37 13.93 -0.51 4.86
CA THR A 37 13.33 0.79 5.13
C THR A 37 13.03 0.95 6.59
N VAL A 38 13.47 2.04 7.18
CA VAL A 38 12.96 2.51 8.49
C VAL A 38 11.76 3.41 8.23
N PHE A 39 11.96 4.44 7.43
CA PHE A 39 10.94 5.39 7.01
C PHE A 39 11.50 6.25 5.86
N GLU A 40 10.74 6.37 4.77
CA GLU A 40 11.08 7.25 3.65
C GLU A 40 9.84 7.99 3.14
N THR A 41 10.06 9.15 2.53
CA THR A 41 9.01 9.96 1.91
C THR A 41 9.39 10.31 0.49
N TYR A 42 8.46 10.13 -0.43
CA TYR A 42 8.57 10.57 -1.82
C TYR A 42 7.43 11.52 -2.13
N VAL A 43 7.58 12.35 -3.15
CA VAL A 43 6.52 13.20 -3.69
C VAL A 43 6.40 12.88 -5.17
N ALA A 44 5.18 12.67 -5.64
CA ALA A 44 4.88 12.45 -7.04
C ALA A 44 3.66 13.25 -7.48
N ASP A 45 3.73 13.79 -8.68
CA ASP A 45 2.59 14.44 -9.32
C ASP A 45 1.82 13.40 -10.15
N ILE A 46 0.53 13.28 -9.89
CA ILE A 46 -0.34 12.30 -10.53
C ILE A 46 -1.51 13.05 -11.17
N GLU A 47 -1.71 12.85 -12.46
CA GLU A 47 -2.90 13.33 -13.14
C GLU A 47 -3.96 12.23 -13.20
N VAL A 48 -5.11 12.49 -12.57
CA VAL A 48 -6.25 11.57 -12.59
C VAL A 48 -7.53 12.35 -12.83
N ASP A 49 -8.32 11.90 -13.82
CA ASP A 49 -9.61 12.50 -14.17
C ASP A 49 -9.50 14.03 -14.43
N GLY A 50 -8.41 14.45 -15.10
CA GLY A 50 -8.12 15.86 -15.42
C GLY A 50 -7.73 16.72 -14.22
N LYS A 51 -7.35 16.10 -13.09
CA LYS A 51 -6.89 16.80 -11.88
C LYS A 51 -5.45 16.45 -11.59
N MET A 52 -4.62 17.47 -11.43
CA MET A 52 -3.25 17.32 -10.94
C MET A 52 -3.26 17.20 -9.40
N VAL A 53 -2.67 16.12 -8.89
CA VAL A 53 -2.58 15.82 -7.47
C VAL A 53 -1.11 15.62 -7.08
N GLU A 54 -0.62 16.45 -6.19
CA GLU A 54 0.67 16.24 -5.53
C GLU A 54 0.47 15.21 -4.41
N MET A 55 1.00 14.00 -4.60
CA MET A 55 0.86 12.90 -3.64
C MET A 55 2.14 12.74 -2.83
N ALA A 56 2.05 12.95 -1.52
CA ALA A 56 3.12 12.58 -0.59
C ALA A 56 2.99 11.08 -0.29
N LEU A 57 4.01 10.32 -0.68
CA LEU A 57 4.10 8.86 -0.52
C LEU A 57 4.96 8.55 0.69
N TRP A 58 4.38 7.92 1.70
CA TRP A 58 5.02 7.59 2.96
C TRP A 58 5.29 6.09 3.02
N ASP A 59 6.56 5.72 2.89
CA ASP A 59 7.03 4.34 3.03
C ASP A 59 7.28 4.02 4.50
N THR A 60 6.71 2.94 4.99
CA THR A 60 6.87 2.52 6.38
C THR A 60 7.52 1.15 6.49
N ALA A 61 8.29 0.94 7.54
CA ALA A 61 8.85 -0.36 7.86
C ALA A 61 7.76 -1.38 8.17
N GLY A 62 7.90 -2.57 7.57
CA GLY A 62 7.02 -3.71 7.85
C GLY A 62 7.51 -4.57 9.03
N GLN A 63 8.78 -4.43 9.43
CA GLN A 63 9.38 -5.19 10.52
C GLN A 63 8.78 -4.79 11.88
N GLU A 64 8.66 -5.75 12.78
CA GLU A 64 8.02 -5.59 14.09
C GLU A 64 8.79 -4.65 15.02
N ASP A 65 10.10 -4.57 14.85
CA ASP A 65 10.97 -3.64 15.59
C ASP A 65 10.52 -2.18 15.47
N TYR A 66 9.81 -1.84 14.38
CA TYR A 66 9.34 -0.49 14.10
C TYR A 66 7.84 -0.28 14.36
N ASP A 67 7.15 -1.25 14.97
CA ASP A 67 5.71 -1.14 15.26
C ASP A 67 5.36 0.09 16.13
N ARG A 68 6.29 0.51 16.99
CA ARG A 68 6.11 1.71 17.83
C ARG A 68 6.32 3.02 17.06
N LEU A 69 7.07 3.02 15.97
CA LEU A 69 7.37 4.20 15.17
C LEU A 69 6.36 4.40 14.04
N ARG A 70 5.81 3.32 13.49
CA ARG A 70 4.86 3.37 12.37
C ARG A 70 3.64 4.25 12.65
N PRO A 71 3.02 4.26 13.84
CA PRO A 71 1.89 5.15 14.14
C PRO A 71 2.17 6.63 13.95
N LEU A 72 3.43 7.06 14.00
CA LEU A 72 3.81 8.45 13.70
C LEU A 72 3.55 8.83 12.24
N SER A 73 3.37 7.84 11.37
CA SER A 73 3.01 8.05 9.96
C SER A 73 1.51 8.30 9.75
N TYR A 74 0.66 8.09 10.76
CA TYR A 74 -0.80 8.21 10.70
C TYR A 74 -1.40 9.50 11.29
N PRO A 75 -0.79 10.70 11.23
CA PRO A 75 -1.49 11.90 11.68
C PRO A 75 -2.72 12.18 10.81
N ASP A 76 -3.61 13.03 11.30
CA ASP A 76 -4.97 13.36 10.77
C ASP A 76 -5.09 13.71 9.27
N THR A 77 -4.02 13.65 8.52
CA THR A 77 -3.94 14.06 7.11
C THR A 77 -3.87 12.91 6.12
N VAL A 78 -3.90 11.64 6.56
CA VAL A 78 -3.86 10.50 5.64
C VAL A 78 -5.14 10.46 4.80
N ASN A 79 -4.97 10.33 3.50
CA ASN A 79 -6.07 10.34 2.54
C ASN A 79 -6.34 8.96 1.92
N VAL A 80 -5.34 8.09 1.88
CA VAL A 80 -5.43 6.73 1.38
C VAL A 80 -4.31 5.86 1.96
N ILE A 81 -4.60 4.59 2.16
CA ILE A 81 -3.65 3.56 2.59
C ILE A 81 -3.42 2.57 1.45
N LEU A 82 -2.16 2.29 1.11
CA LEU A 82 -1.79 1.08 0.39
C LEU A 82 -1.44 -0.01 1.39
N MET A 83 -2.25 -1.06 1.43
CA MET A 83 -2.01 -2.23 2.27
C MET A 83 -1.46 -3.34 1.39
N CYS A 84 -0.18 -3.65 1.58
CA CYS A 84 0.59 -4.51 0.69
C CYS A 84 0.86 -5.88 1.28
N PHE A 85 0.74 -6.89 0.44
CA PHE A 85 1.26 -8.23 0.68
C PHE A 85 2.04 -8.70 -0.55
N SER A 86 2.68 -9.87 -0.48
CA SER A 86 3.46 -10.40 -1.59
C SER A 86 2.88 -11.73 -2.09
N ILE A 87 2.80 -11.89 -3.40
CA ILE A 87 2.25 -13.11 -4.04
C ILE A 87 3.09 -14.34 -3.71
N ASP A 88 4.40 -14.18 -3.52
CA ASP A 88 5.33 -15.24 -3.12
C ASP A 88 5.33 -15.56 -1.61
N SER A 89 4.49 -14.87 -0.83
CA SER A 89 4.40 -15.07 0.62
C SER A 89 2.93 -15.11 1.08
N PRO A 90 2.29 -16.28 1.11
CA PRO A 90 0.92 -16.45 1.62
C PRO A 90 0.74 -15.94 3.04
N ASP A 91 1.76 -16.10 3.89
CA ASP A 91 1.75 -15.62 5.28
C ASP A 91 1.58 -14.09 5.34
N SER A 92 2.15 -13.36 4.36
CA SER A 92 1.95 -11.91 4.28
C SER A 92 0.51 -11.51 3.96
N LEU A 93 -0.26 -12.38 3.27
CA LEU A 93 -1.70 -12.19 3.07
C LEU A 93 -2.48 -12.52 4.36
N GLU A 94 -2.09 -13.55 5.10
CA GLU A 94 -2.71 -13.91 6.38
C GLU A 94 -2.52 -12.81 7.43
N ASN A 95 -1.39 -12.11 7.41
CA ASN A 95 -1.13 -10.97 8.29
C ASN A 95 -2.00 -9.74 7.98
N ILE A 96 -2.64 -9.67 6.82
CA ILE A 96 -3.53 -8.55 6.46
C ILE A 96 -4.70 -8.40 7.47
N PRO A 97 -5.52 -9.41 7.73
CA PRO A 97 -6.63 -9.29 8.68
C PRO A 97 -6.19 -9.35 10.14
N GLU A 98 -5.05 -9.99 10.45
CA GLU A 98 -4.61 -10.23 11.83
C GLU A 98 -3.82 -9.04 12.41
N LYS A 99 -2.99 -8.39 11.59
CA LYS A 99 -2.11 -7.29 12.01
C LYS A 99 -2.48 -5.96 11.35
N TRP A 100 -2.47 -5.91 10.02
CA TRP A 100 -2.46 -4.64 9.27
C TRP A 100 -3.82 -3.95 9.24
N ALA A 101 -4.90 -4.68 8.99
CA ALA A 101 -6.23 -4.09 8.93
C ALA A 101 -6.71 -3.56 10.30
N PRO A 102 -6.49 -4.26 11.42
CA PRO A 102 -6.78 -3.73 12.75
C PRO A 102 -5.97 -2.45 13.08
N GLU A 103 -4.65 -2.43 12.77
CA GLU A 103 -3.80 -1.26 13.01
C GLU A 103 -4.33 -0.05 12.24
N VAL A 104 -4.53 -0.20 10.93
CA VAL A 104 -5.03 0.90 10.08
C VAL A 104 -6.41 1.36 10.50
N LYS A 105 -7.33 0.46 10.83
CA LYS A 105 -8.68 0.82 11.28
C LYS A 105 -8.67 1.57 12.62
N HIS A 106 -7.70 1.28 13.47
CA HIS A 106 -7.54 1.98 14.75
C HIS A 106 -7.04 3.41 14.54
N PHE A 107 -5.97 3.60 13.77
CA PHE A 107 -5.33 4.91 13.59
C PHE A 107 -5.97 5.76 12.49
N CYS A 108 -6.53 5.14 11.47
CA CYS A 108 -7.10 5.78 10.27
C CYS A 108 -8.53 5.31 9.98
N PRO A 109 -9.49 5.41 10.94
CA PRO A 109 -10.87 5.00 10.71
C PRO A 109 -11.45 5.83 9.56
N ASN A 110 -12.08 5.23 8.58
CA ASN A 110 -12.69 5.87 7.41
C ASN A 110 -11.70 6.35 6.31
N VAL A 111 -10.43 6.02 6.39
CA VAL A 111 -9.50 6.21 5.28
C VAL A 111 -9.64 5.01 4.33
N PRO A 112 -9.79 5.23 3.01
CA PRO A 112 -9.88 4.13 2.05
C PRO A 112 -8.58 3.32 2.02
N ILE A 113 -8.73 1.99 1.96
CA ILE A 113 -7.65 1.03 1.86
C ILE A 113 -7.66 0.46 0.45
N ILE A 114 -6.53 0.51 -0.23
CA ILE A 114 -6.27 -0.23 -1.46
C ILE A 114 -5.43 -1.44 -1.07
N LEU A 115 -5.95 -2.65 -1.28
CA LEU A 115 -5.18 -3.87 -1.07
C LEU A 115 -4.34 -4.15 -2.32
N VAL A 116 -3.03 -4.37 -2.14
CA VAL A 116 -2.10 -4.55 -3.25
C VAL A 116 -1.32 -5.86 -3.09
N GLY A 117 -1.46 -6.74 -4.08
CA GLY A 117 -0.63 -7.95 -4.23
C GLY A 117 0.62 -7.63 -5.06
N ASN A 118 1.76 -7.54 -4.41
CA ASN A 118 3.04 -7.27 -5.06
C ASN A 118 3.68 -8.54 -5.62
N LYS A 119 4.60 -8.38 -6.57
CA LYS A 119 5.46 -9.43 -7.16
C LYS A 119 4.65 -10.49 -7.92
N ILE A 120 3.65 -10.06 -8.71
CA ILE A 120 2.87 -10.99 -9.55
C ILE A 120 3.72 -11.80 -10.53
N ASP A 121 4.90 -11.31 -10.87
CA ASP A 121 5.90 -12.00 -11.70
C ASP A 121 6.38 -13.32 -11.07
N LEU A 122 6.25 -13.50 -9.76
CA LEU A 122 6.64 -14.71 -9.04
C LEU A 122 5.53 -15.76 -8.94
N ARG A 123 4.29 -15.45 -9.32
CA ARG A 123 3.17 -16.41 -9.24
C ARG A 123 3.42 -17.70 -10.03
N ASN A 124 4.06 -17.57 -11.18
CA ASN A 124 4.36 -18.69 -12.10
C ASN A 124 5.85 -19.04 -12.11
N ASP A 125 6.65 -18.47 -11.22
CA ASP A 125 8.06 -18.80 -11.09
C ASP A 125 8.20 -20.22 -10.51
N GLU A 126 8.92 -21.11 -11.22
CA GLU A 126 9.06 -22.52 -10.84
C GLU A 126 9.81 -22.67 -9.51
N THR A 127 10.84 -21.86 -9.27
CA THR A 127 11.64 -21.90 -8.04
C THR A 127 10.77 -21.55 -6.85
N VAL A 128 10.04 -20.44 -6.92
CA VAL A 128 9.11 -20.00 -5.87
C VAL A 128 8.04 -21.04 -5.60
N ARG A 129 7.47 -21.63 -6.67
CA ARG A 129 6.44 -22.68 -6.54
C ARG A 129 6.98 -23.94 -5.86
N CYS A 130 8.21 -24.34 -6.19
CA CYS A 130 8.84 -25.49 -5.55
C CYS A 130 9.16 -25.20 -4.06
N GLU A 131 9.67 -24.02 -3.74
CA GLU A 131 9.95 -23.61 -2.37
C GLU A 131 8.68 -23.59 -1.52
N LEU A 132 7.61 -22.98 -2.00
CA LEU A 132 6.31 -22.95 -1.32
C LEU A 132 5.69 -24.35 -1.19
N ALA A 133 5.81 -25.20 -2.20
CA ALA A 133 5.31 -26.57 -2.13
C ALA A 133 5.99 -27.40 -1.04
N ASN A 134 7.29 -27.17 -0.79
CA ASN A 134 8.01 -27.81 0.33
C ASN A 134 7.45 -27.40 1.71
N MET A 135 6.80 -26.25 1.78
CA MET A 135 6.12 -25.74 2.98
C MET A 135 4.61 -26.03 2.98
N ASN A 136 4.12 -26.86 2.06
CA ASN A 136 2.69 -27.10 1.82
C ASN A 136 1.90 -25.81 1.51
N GLN A 137 2.56 -24.83 0.92
CA GLN A 137 1.96 -23.57 0.48
C GLN A 137 1.97 -23.47 -1.06
N LYS A 138 1.30 -22.48 -1.57
CA LYS A 138 1.31 -22.11 -3.00
C LYS A 138 1.27 -20.58 -3.14
N PRO A 139 1.75 -20.00 -4.25
CA PRO A 139 1.61 -18.57 -4.49
C PRO A 139 0.15 -18.13 -4.36
N VAL A 140 -0.06 -16.93 -3.83
CA VAL A 140 -1.40 -16.37 -3.66
C VAL A 140 -2.11 -16.26 -5.01
N ALA A 141 -3.32 -16.81 -5.11
CA ALA A 141 -4.16 -16.68 -6.29
C ALA A 141 -4.87 -15.32 -6.33
N LEU A 142 -5.30 -14.90 -7.51
CA LEU A 142 -6.04 -13.66 -7.70
C LEU A 142 -7.33 -13.63 -6.86
N GLU A 143 -8.01 -14.77 -6.79
CA GLU A 143 -9.26 -14.93 -6.04
C GLU A 143 -9.05 -14.81 -4.54
N ASP A 144 -7.92 -15.29 -4.01
CA ASP A 144 -7.59 -15.18 -2.59
C ASP A 144 -7.40 -13.71 -2.19
N GLY A 145 -6.71 -12.94 -3.04
CA GLY A 145 -6.53 -11.49 -2.83
C GLY A 145 -7.86 -10.73 -2.90
N ARG A 146 -8.74 -11.08 -3.85
CA ARG A 146 -10.10 -10.48 -3.95
C ARG A 146 -10.94 -10.77 -2.72
N ALA A 147 -10.98 -12.04 -2.29
CA ALA A 147 -11.70 -12.45 -1.09
C ALA A 147 -11.17 -11.73 0.16
N MET A 148 -9.86 -11.54 0.26
CA MET A 148 -9.25 -10.78 1.35
C MET A 148 -9.67 -9.32 1.32
N ALA A 149 -9.68 -8.68 0.17
CA ALA A 149 -10.13 -7.29 0.02
C ALA A 149 -11.58 -7.11 0.49
N GLU A 150 -12.46 -8.02 0.13
CA GLU A 150 -13.85 -8.02 0.62
C GLU A 150 -13.91 -8.22 2.14
N ARG A 151 -13.15 -9.18 2.68
CA ARG A 151 -13.09 -9.49 4.12
C ARG A 151 -12.69 -8.28 4.96
N ILE A 152 -11.72 -7.50 4.51
CA ILE A 152 -11.24 -6.32 5.26
C ILE A 152 -12.03 -5.04 4.94
N GLY A 153 -12.90 -5.06 3.93
CA GLY A 153 -13.63 -3.89 3.44
C GLY A 153 -12.72 -2.90 2.72
N ALA A 154 -11.75 -3.40 1.94
CA ALA A 154 -10.91 -2.56 1.10
C ALA A 154 -11.74 -1.88 -0.01
N HIS A 155 -11.29 -0.70 -0.45
CA HIS A 155 -11.91 0.04 -1.55
C HIS A 155 -11.79 -0.71 -2.87
N CYS A 156 -10.62 -1.30 -3.13
CA CYS A 156 -10.38 -2.22 -4.23
C CYS A 156 -9.15 -3.10 -3.98
N TYR A 157 -8.99 -4.11 -4.83
CA TYR A 157 -7.82 -4.98 -4.90
C TYR A 157 -7.14 -4.83 -6.25
N LEU A 158 -5.82 -4.69 -6.23
CA LEU A 158 -4.97 -4.60 -7.41
C LEU A 158 -3.71 -5.44 -7.22
N GLU A 159 -3.12 -5.86 -8.33
CA GLU A 159 -1.86 -6.59 -8.35
C GLU A 159 -0.83 -5.87 -9.20
N CYS A 160 0.44 -6.00 -8.83
CA CYS A 160 1.51 -5.38 -9.60
C CYS A 160 2.84 -6.12 -9.47
N SER A 161 3.77 -5.78 -10.38
CA SER A 161 5.18 -6.16 -10.31
C SER A 161 6.05 -4.91 -10.45
N ALA A 162 6.68 -4.50 -9.38
CA ALA A 162 7.69 -3.45 -9.44
C ALA A 162 8.86 -3.85 -10.34
N LYS A 163 9.29 -5.12 -10.28
CA LYS A 163 10.40 -5.66 -11.10
C LYS A 163 10.12 -5.61 -12.60
N LYS A 164 8.86 -5.85 -13.00
CA LYS A 164 8.44 -5.82 -14.41
C LYS A 164 7.82 -4.49 -14.82
N MET A 165 7.67 -3.55 -13.87
CA MET A 165 6.98 -2.26 -14.09
C MET A 165 5.54 -2.45 -14.59
N ASP A 166 4.86 -3.49 -14.11
CA ASP A 166 3.50 -3.87 -14.52
C ASP A 166 2.49 -3.56 -13.40
N GLY A 167 1.34 -2.99 -13.74
CA GLY A 167 0.26 -2.66 -12.81
C GLY A 167 0.54 -1.51 -11.84
N ILE A 168 1.69 -0.82 -11.98
CA ILE A 168 2.12 0.23 -11.04
C ILE A 168 1.23 1.47 -11.15
N ILE A 169 1.02 1.94 -12.37
CA ILE A 169 0.24 3.16 -12.65
C ILE A 169 -1.19 2.98 -12.15
N GLU A 170 -1.80 1.84 -12.42
CA GLU A 170 -3.16 1.50 -12.03
C GLU A 170 -3.34 1.53 -10.50
N VAL A 171 -2.35 1.07 -9.74
CA VAL A 171 -2.36 1.14 -8.27
C VAL A 171 -2.42 2.59 -7.80
N PHE A 172 -1.56 3.46 -8.32
CA PHE A 172 -1.49 4.85 -7.87
C PHE A 172 -2.65 5.70 -8.40
N GLU A 173 -3.18 5.42 -9.59
CA GLU A 173 -4.40 6.05 -10.06
C GLU A 173 -5.60 5.69 -9.18
N ALA A 174 -5.78 4.41 -8.86
CA ALA A 174 -6.86 3.97 -7.97
C ALA A 174 -6.74 4.60 -6.58
N ALA A 175 -5.53 4.63 -6.02
CA ALA A 175 -5.27 5.30 -4.74
C ALA A 175 -5.58 6.78 -4.79
N THR A 176 -5.20 7.46 -5.87
CA THR A 176 -5.48 8.90 -6.06
C THR A 176 -6.97 9.17 -6.19
N ARG A 177 -7.72 8.37 -6.97
CA ARG A 177 -9.18 8.48 -7.07
C ARG A 177 -9.84 8.30 -5.70
N ALA A 178 -9.43 7.28 -4.95
CA ALA A 178 -9.94 7.05 -3.59
C ALA A 178 -9.64 8.23 -2.66
N ALA A 179 -8.41 8.76 -2.69
CA ALA A 179 -8.00 9.91 -1.89
C ALA A 179 -8.79 11.19 -2.22
N LEU A 180 -9.20 11.38 -3.49
CA LEU A 180 -10.01 12.52 -3.91
C LEU A 180 -11.46 12.43 -3.44
N GLN A 181 -12.00 11.22 -3.25
CA GLN A 181 -13.37 11.00 -2.78
C GLN A 181 -13.55 11.27 -1.28
N VAL A 182 -12.47 11.21 -0.50
CA VAL A 182 -12.52 11.51 0.94
C VAL A 182 -12.86 12.97 1.15
N LYS A 183 -14.09 13.25 1.55
CA LYS A 183 -14.53 14.61 1.93
C LYS A 183 -13.79 15.02 3.21
N LYS A 184 -13.07 16.15 3.19
CA LYS A 184 -12.53 16.75 4.42
C LYS A 184 -13.68 16.90 5.42
N LYS A 185 -13.59 16.25 6.60
CA LYS A 185 -14.47 16.59 7.73
C LYS A 185 -14.29 18.10 7.95
N LYS A 186 -15.37 18.88 7.83
CA LYS A 186 -15.36 20.28 8.25
C LYS A 186 -15.06 20.28 9.75
N THR A 187 -13.88 20.72 10.12
CA THR A 187 -13.55 21.01 11.53
C THR A 187 -14.53 22.09 11.97
N ILE A 188 -15.50 21.73 12.80
CA ILE A 188 -16.31 22.73 13.49
C ILE A 188 -15.35 23.43 14.43
N LYS A 189 -14.94 24.65 14.06
CA LYS A 189 -14.24 25.53 14.99
C LYS A 189 -15.20 25.79 16.14
N CYS A 190 -15.03 25.11 17.28
CA CYS A 190 -15.64 25.52 18.52
C CYS A 190 -15.19 26.95 18.78
N ARG A 191 -16.09 27.92 18.60
CA ARG A 191 -15.91 29.25 19.17
C ARG A 191 -16.14 29.08 20.67
N ILE A 192 -15.05 29.13 21.42
CA ILE A 192 -15.10 29.33 22.84
C ILE A 192 -15.46 30.85 23.02
N PHE A 193 -16.62 31.10 23.54
CA PHE A 193 -17.00 32.42 24.04
C PHE A 193 -16.43 32.60 25.44
#